data_1f8bcc928b83a06be4779b00a2f5bd88
#
_entry.id   1f8bcc928b83a06be4779b00a2f5bd88
#
_cell.length_a   1.000
_cell.length_b   1.000
_cell.length_c   1.000
_cell.angle_alpha   90.00
_cell.angle_beta   90.00
_cell.angle_gamma   90.00
#
_symmetry.space_group_name_H-M   'P 1'
#
loop_
_entity.id
_entity.type
_entity.pdbx_description
1 polymer ?
#
loop_
_entity_poly.entity_id
_entity_poly.type
_entity_poly.pdbx_seq_one_letter_code
_entity_poly.pdbx_strand_id
1 'polypeptide(L)'
;MCTIRVMFDGGSLTLLSQVFRRALSDGWLIISGPLPSIGDDSVERLLEIVNLSRPLLVIRAQGTPSLEIEQWVLDLEALFEIPLNFLDLDVVDDQILMTRWQEAGFVIVVAGDDYLALDSLIQRIAANQSELTLDRDQILWFVGAAGVILGEWAYNALMNQTLQGMGWLPGALILNHPGGVVEIAPVQEILRNQSRSYALNLIGGATIALAPDGEVDLWGSPTPSIVLGKGWGEL
;
A
#
# COMPACT_ATOMS: atom_id res chain seq x y z
N MET A 1 -7.54 -23.78 -9.66
CA MET A 1 -7.55 -22.41 -9.17
C MET A 1 -8.31 -22.43 -7.85
N CYS A 2 -7.64 -22.32 -6.75
CA CYS A 2 -8.27 -22.34 -5.44
C CYS A 2 -8.47 -20.89 -5.00
N THR A 3 -9.72 -20.41 -5.00
CA THR A 3 -10.05 -19.12 -4.42
C THR A 3 -10.16 -19.34 -2.93
N ILE A 4 -9.10 -19.06 -2.19
CA ILE A 4 -9.15 -19.05 -0.74
C ILE A 4 -9.65 -17.64 -0.37
N ARG A 5 -10.96 -17.49 -0.17
CA ARG A 5 -11.45 -16.43 0.70
C ARG A 5 -10.97 -16.80 2.08
N VAL A 6 -9.89 -16.22 2.52
CA VAL A 6 -9.40 -16.44 3.88
C VAL A 6 -10.36 -15.69 4.80
N MET A 7 -11.37 -16.41 5.29
CA MET A 7 -12.11 -15.99 6.48
C MET A 7 -11.21 -16.38 7.66
N PHE A 8 -10.72 -15.38 8.36
CA PHE A 8 -9.70 -15.51 9.38
C PHE A 8 -10.30 -16.01 10.68
N ASP A 9 -10.29 -17.34 10.90
CA ASP A 9 -10.25 -17.92 12.22
C ASP A 9 -8.78 -18.05 12.64
N GLY A 10 -8.45 -17.73 13.87
CA GLY A 10 -7.11 -17.51 14.44
C GLY A 10 -5.95 -18.48 14.15
N GLY A 11 -6.09 -19.43 13.22
CA GLY A 11 -5.03 -20.31 12.72
C GLY A 11 -4.36 -19.82 11.43
N SER A 12 -4.84 -18.75 10.84
CA SER A 12 -4.47 -18.27 9.49
C SER A 12 -3.30 -17.29 9.44
N LEU A 13 -2.84 -16.76 10.58
CA LEU A 13 -1.77 -15.73 10.64
C LEU A 13 -0.42 -16.26 10.14
N THR A 14 -0.11 -17.54 10.39
CA THR A 14 1.13 -18.16 9.91
C THR A 14 1.19 -18.27 8.38
N LEU A 15 0.04 -18.39 7.72
CA LEU A 15 -0.05 -18.44 6.26
C LEU A 15 0.23 -17.03 5.67
N LEU A 16 -0.28 -15.99 6.28
CA LEU A 16 -0.10 -14.62 5.79
C LEU A 16 1.36 -14.21 5.81
N SER A 17 2.10 -14.48 6.87
CA SER A 17 3.53 -14.17 6.95
C SER A 17 4.37 -14.93 5.91
N GLN A 18 3.89 -16.06 5.39
CA GLN A 18 4.53 -16.77 4.28
C GLN A 18 4.22 -16.16 2.92
N VAL A 19 3.01 -15.61 2.74
CA VAL A 19 2.56 -14.95 1.51
C VAL A 19 3.17 -13.56 1.39
N PHE A 20 3.07 -12.77 2.45
CA PHE A 20 3.54 -11.37 2.44
C PHE A 20 5.01 -11.28 2.86
N ARG A 21 5.90 -11.56 1.92
CA ARG A 21 7.33 -11.27 2.07
C ARG A 21 7.57 -9.87 1.55
N ARG A 22 8.22 -9.02 2.33
CA ARG A 22 8.60 -7.69 1.88
C ARG A 22 10.09 -7.62 1.55
N ALA A 23 10.43 -6.84 0.53
CA ALA A 23 11.82 -6.58 0.16
C ALA A 23 12.45 -5.45 1.00
N LEU A 24 11.64 -4.57 1.58
CA LEU A 24 12.09 -3.49 2.46
C LEU A 24 12.09 -3.94 3.91
N SER A 25 13.06 -3.41 4.67
CA SER A 25 13.42 -3.89 5.99
C SER A 25 12.52 -3.39 7.14
N ASP A 26 12.94 -2.63 8.05
CA ASP A 26 12.67 -2.66 9.48
C ASP A 26 11.43 -1.90 10.00
N GLY A 27 10.81 -0.99 9.24
CA GLY A 27 9.64 -0.19 9.68
C GLY A 27 8.29 -0.84 9.40
N TRP A 28 7.21 -0.14 9.68
CA TRP A 28 5.86 -0.56 9.29
C TRP A 28 5.59 -0.24 7.83
N LEU A 29 5.05 -1.18 7.08
CA LEU A 29 4.51 -0.96 5.74
C LEU A 29 3.00 -1.21 5.77
N ILE A 30 2.22 -0.16 5.55
CA ILE A 30 0.76 -0.20 5.59
C ILE A 30 0.23 0.13 4.20
N ILE A 31 -0.73 -0.64 3.74
CA ILE A 31 -1.35 -0.48 2.42
C ILE A 31 -2.85 -0.51 2.61
N SER A 32 -3.54 0.54 2.22
CA SER A 32 -4.99 0.61 2.28
C SER A 32 -5.63 0.86 0.92
N GLY A 33 -6.88 0.49 0.82
CA GLY A 33 -7.75 0.89 -0.26
C GLY A 33 -7.95 2.41 -0.33
N PRO A 34 -8.91 2.88 -1.12
CA PRO A 34 -9.22 4.32 -1.21
C PRO A 34 -9.53 4.90 0.16
N LEU A 35 -9.04 6.11 0.40
CA LEU A 35 -9.13 6.94 1.60
C LEU A 35 -9.95 6.33 2.77
N PRO A 36 -9.30 5.64 3.72
CA PRO A 36 -10.02 5.08 4.88
C PRO A 36 -10.64 6.20 5.70
N SER A 37 -11.84 5.97 6.21
CA SER A 37 -12.52 6.95 7.07
C SER A 37 -11.77 7.15 8.37
N ILE A 38 -11.77 8.38 8.90
CA ILE A 38 -11.08 8.71 10.15
C ILE A 38 -11.56 7.89 11.36
N GLY A 39 -12.81 7.42 11.35
CA GLY A 39 -13.36 6.53 12.37
C GLY A 39 -13.17 5.03 12.08
N ASP A 40 -12.40 4.66 11.06
CA ASP A 40 -12.14 3.26 10.78
C ASP A 40 -11.08 2.69 11.74
N ASP A 41 -11.22 1.41 12.07
CA ASP A 41 -10.26 0.64 12.89
C ASP A 41 -8.81 0.79 12.42
N SER A 42 -8.57 0.95 11.11
CA SER A 42 -7.24 1.16 10.56
C SER A 42 -6.59 2.46 11.03
N VAL A 43 -7.37 3.53 11.16
CA VAL A 43 -6.86 4.83 11.63
C VAL A 43 -6.67 4.82 13.14
N GLU A 44 -7.58 4.18 13.90
CA GLU A 44 -7.42 4.01 15.35
C GLU A 44 -6.14 3.23 15.68
N ARG A 45 -5.87 2.14 14.97
CA ARG A 45 -4.63 1.35 15.14
C ARG A 45 -3.37 2.10 14.75
N LEU A 46 -3.44 2.99 13.75
CA LEU A 46 -2.32 3.88 13.43
C LEU A 46 -1.94 4.76 14.62
N LEU A 47 -2.91 5.28 15.37
CA LEU A 47 -2.64 6.10 16.56
C LEU A 47 -1.86 5.34 17.64
N GLU A 48 -2.01 4.03 17.72
CA GLU A 48 -1.32 3.20 18.71
C GLU A 48 0.18 3.00 18.39
N ILE A 49 0.54 3.05 17.09
CA ILE A 49 1.90 2.73 16.65
C ILE A 49 2.68 3.96 16.15
N VAL A 50 2.03 5.08 15.86
CA VAL A 50 2.68 6.27 15.31
C VAL A 50 3.52 6.98 16.37
N ASN A 51 4.77 7.30 16.00
CA ASN A 51 5.64 8.10 16.85
C ASN A 51 5.52 9.59 16.49
N LEU A 52 4.69 10.31 17.26
CA LEU A 52 4.41 11.72 17.05
C LEU A 52 5.57 12.67 17.42
N SER A 53 6.70 12.16 17.91
CA SER A 53 7.90 12.97 18.18
C SER A 53 8.70 13.32 16.92
N ARG A 54 8.41 12.66 15.79
CA ARG A 54 9.03 12.91 14.48
C ARG A 54 8.01 13.53 13.52
N PRO A 55 8.49 14.27 12.48
CA PRO A 55 7.60 14.86 11.49
C PRO A 55 6.68 13.85 10.81
N LEU A 56 5.47 14.30 10.47
CA LEU A 56 4.53 13.58 9.63
C LEU A 56 4.62 14.16 8.21
N LEU A 57 4.75 13.29 7.22
CA LEU A 57 4.95 13.66 5.83
C LEU A 57 3.86 13.08 4.94
N VAL A 58 3.23 13.91 4.12
CA VAL A 58 2.32 13.46 3.05
C VAL A 58 2.97 13.71 1.70
N ILE A 59 3.16 12.66 0.94
CA ILE A 59 3.68 12.70 -0.43
C ILE A 59 2.52 12.50 -1.38
N ARG A 60 2.29 13.49 -2.23
CA ARG A 60 1.25 13.47 -3.25
C ARG A 60 1.86 13.27 -4.63
N ALA A 61 1.42 12.22 -5.34
CA ALA A 61 1.79 12.03 -6.73
C ALA A 61 0.95 12.90 -7.67
N GLN A 62 1.51 13.21 -8.84
CA GLN A 62 0.86 14.01 -9.89
C GLN A 62 -0.55 13.54 -10.21
N GLY A 63 -1.42 14.45 -10.60
CA GLY A 63 -2.79 14.13 -11.02
C GLY A 63 -3.74 13.81 -9.88
N THR A 64 -3.34 14.05 -8.65
CA THR A 64 -4.16 13.83 -7.46
C THR A 64 -4.79 15.12 -6.91
N PRO A 65 -5.50 15.93 -7.70
CA PRO A 65 -6.25 17.01 -7.14
C PRO A 65 -7.58 16.45 -6.71
N SER A 66 -7.77 16.19 -5.44
CA SER A 66 -9.12 16.03 -4.97
C SER A 66 -9.29 16.77 -3.67
N LEU A 67 -10.34 17.55 -3.62
CA LEU A 67 -10.83 18.14 -2.38
C LEU A 67 -11.00 17.07 -1.30
N GLU A 68 -11.27 15.83 -1.70
CA GLU A 68 -11.40 14.68 -0.80
C GLU A 68 -10.09 14.34 -0.11
N ILE A 69 -8.97 14.30 -0.85
CA ILE A 69 -7.65 14.05 -0.25
C ILE A 69 -7.24 15.21 0.65
N GLU A 70 -7.45 16.45 0.22
CA GLU A 70 -7.14 17.62 1.05
C GLU A 70 -7.95 17.61 2.34
N GLN A 71 -9.25 17.33 2.25
CA GLN A 71 -10.10 17.21 3.43
C GLN A 71 -9.68 16.05 4.33
N TRP A 72 -9.42 14.88 3.76
CA TRP A 72 -8.96 13.71 4.50
C TRP A 72 -7.66 13.98 5.26
N VAL A 73 -6.73 14.71 4.66
CA VAL A 73 -5.48 15.09 5.32
C VAL A 73 -5.72 16.09 6.44
N LEU A 74 -6.61 17.08 6.24
CA LEU A 74 -7.00 18.00 7.33
C LEU A 74 -7.66 17.26 8.50
N ASP A 75 -8.46 16.24 8.20
CA ASP A 75 -9.07 15.40 9.22
C ASP A 75 -8.01 14.58 9.98
N LEU A 76 -6.97 14.09 9.29
CA LEU A 76 -5.82 13.45 9.93
C LEU A 76 -5.00 14.42 10.78
N GLU A 77 -4.75 15.66 10.31
CA GLU A 77 -4.08 16.70 11.12
C GLU A 77 -4.85 16.98 12.41
N ALA A 78 -6.17 17.07 12.31
CA ALA A 78 -7.02 17.28 13.48
C ALA A 78 -6.97 16.09 14.45
N LEU A 79 -6.88 14.86 13.92
CA LEU A 79 -6.81 13.65 14.73
C LEU A 79 -5.47 13.49 15.44
N PHE A 80 -4.36 13.74 14.73
CA PHE A 80 -3.02 13.62 15.29
C PHE A 80 -2.61 14.85 16.14
N GLU A 81 -3.37 15.95 16.07
CA GLU A 81 -3.05 17.24 16.70
C GLU A 81 -1.66 17.80 16.28
N ILE A 82 -1.18 17.41 15.12
CA ILE A 82 0.14 17.79 14.57
C ILE A 82 -0.02 18.15 13.10
N PRO A 83 0.61 19.27 12.63
CA PRO A 83 0.58 19.62 11.22
C PRO A 83 1.29 18.59 10.36
N LEU A 84 0.70 18.25 9.23
CA LEU A 84 1.28 17.38 8.22
C LEU A 84 2.11 18.21 7.22
N ASN A 85 3.31 17.73 6.93
CA ASN A 85 4.16 18.34 5.91
C ASN A 85 3.80 17.76 4.54
N PHE A 86 3.45 18.62 3.59
CA PHE A 86 3.12 18.20 2.24
C PHE A 86 4.30 18.30 1.29
N LEU A 87 4.48 17.28 0.45
CA LEU A 87 5.35 17.31 -0.71
C LEU A 87 4.59 16.88 -1.96
N ASP A 88 4.60 17.74 -2.96
CA ASP A 88 4.15 17.37 -4.30
C ASP A 88 5.33 16.80 -5.08
N LEU A 89 5.21 15.56 -5.54
CA LEU A 89 6.27 14.92 -6.30
C LEU A 89 6.66 15.67 -7.58
N ASP A 90 5.75 16.41 -8.17
CA ASP A 90 6.01 17.18 -9.40
C ASP A 90 6.91 18.38 -9.21
N VAL A 91 6.94 18.91 -8.00
CA VAL A 91 7.60 20.20 -7.69
C VAL A 91 8.87 19.99 -6.88
N VAL A 92 8.90 18.94 -6.04
CA VAL A 92 10.02 18.67 -5.15
C VAL A 92 11.17 17.98 -5.89
N ASP A 93 12.40 18.40 -5.64
CA ASP A 93 13.59 17.67 -6.10
C ASP A 93 13.86 16.42 -5.24
N ASP A 94 14.64 15.50 -5.79
CA ASP A 94 14.89 14.19 -5.14
C ASP A 94 15.67 14.36 -3.82
N GLN A 95 16.56 15.34 -3.72
CA GLN A 95 17.34 15.54 -2.49
C GLN A 95 16.43 16.02 -1.35
N ILE A 96 15.51 16.93 -1.63
CA ILE A 96 14.53 17.39 -0.64
C ILE A 96 13.59 16.23 -0.26
N LEU A 97 13.10 15.48 -1.24
CA LEU A 97 12.25 14.30 -1.01
C LEU A 97 12.94 13.32 -0.06
N MET A 98 14.18 12.95 -0.35
CA MET A 98 14.94 11.98 0.44
C MET A 98 15.22 12.49 1.86
N THR A 99 15.61 13.78 2.00
CA THR A 99 15.85 14.36 3.31
C THR A 99 14.58 14.33 4.17
N ARG A 100 13.45 14.74 3.60
CA ARG A 100 12.17 14.76 4.32
C ARG A 100 11.67 13.36 4.66
N TRP A 101 11.87 12.40 3.75
CA TRP A 101 11.54 10.99 3.99
C TRP A 101 12.31 10.43 5.18
N GLN A 102 13.64 10.66 5.24
CA GLN A 102 14.48 10.17 6.33
C GLN A 102 14.16 10.83 7.68
N GLU A 103 13.80 12.12 7.69
CA GLU A 103 13.41 12.84 8.89
C GLU A 103 12.06 12.39 9.46
N ALA A 104 11.14 11.97 8.58
CA ALA A 104 9.76 11.65 8.97
C ALA A 104 9.67 10.36 9.78
N GLY A 105 8.84 10.36 10.81
CA GLY A 105 8.45 9.15 11.54
C GLY A 105 7.27 8.44 10.89
N PHE A 106 6.43 9.19 10.18
CA PHE A 106 5.28 8.68 9.47
C PHE A 106 5.19 9.33 8.09
N VAL A 107 5.20 8.50 7.06
CA VAL A 107 5.11 8.92 5.66
C VAL A 107 3.83 8.34 5.06
N ILE A 108 2.97 9.20 4.57
CA ILE A 108 1.75 8.85 3.84
C ILE A 108 2.00 9.14 2.37
N VAL A 109 1.79 8.13 1.51
CA VAL A 109 1.89 8.29 0.06
C VAL A 109 0.50 8.14 -0.54
N VAL A 110 0.02 9.19 -1.19
CA VAL A 110 -1.28 9.20 -1.87
C VAL A 110 -1.11 9.45 -3.36
N ALA A 111 -1.86 8.73 -4.18
CA ALA A 111 -1.90 8.91 -5.62
C ALA A 111 -3.34 8.80 -6.13
N GLY A 112 -3.65 9.57 -7.17
CA GLY A 112 -4.88 9.39 -7.94
C GLY A 112 -4.81 8.14 -8.82
N ASP A 113 -5.95 7.74 -9.36
CA ASP A 113 -6.07 6.60 -10.27
C ASP A 113 -5.51 6.89 -11.68
N ASP A 114 -4.88 8.04 -11.87
CA ASP A 114 -4.25 8.41 -13.13
C ASP A 114 -2.97 7.58 -13.34
N TYR A 115 -2.90 6.93 -14.50
CA TYR A 115 -1.75 6.14 -14.91
C TYR A 115 -0.45 6.94 -14.91
N LEU A 116 -0.46 8.19 -15.37
CA LEU A 116 0.73 9.03 -15.40
C LEU A 116 1.25 9.34 -13.99
N ALA A 117 0.33 9.53 -13.04
CA ALA A 117 0.68 9.72 -11.65
C ALA A 117 1.35 8.48 -11.05
N LEU A 118 0.81 7.29 -11.34
CA LEU A 118 1.39 6.03 -10.87
C LEU A 118 2.75 5.74 -11.48
N ASP A 119 2.92 5.97 -12.79
CA ASP A 119 4.20 5.77 -13.48
C ASP A 119 5.27 6.74 -12.95
N SER A 120 4.94 8.01 -12.78
CA SER A 120 5.84 9.00 -12.16
C SER A 120 6.24 8.59 -10.73
N LEU A 121 5.29 8.12 -9.93
CA LEU A 121 5.56 7.65 -8.57
C LEU A 121 6.50 6.44 -8.59
N ILE A 122 6.24 5.45 -9.44
CA ILE A 122 7.09 4.26 -9.61
C ILE A 122 8.51 4.68 -9.97
N GLN A 123 8.67 5.52 -10.99
CA GLN A 123 9.98 5.93 -11.48
C GLN A 123 10.78 6.66 -10.41
N ARG A 124 10.17 7.61 -9.70
CA ARG A 124 10.85 8.40 -8.67
C ARG A 124 11.22 7.59 -7.44
N ILE A 125 10.32 6.72 -6.96
CA ILE A 125 10.63 5.85 -5.83
C ILE A 125 11.65 4.80 -6.24
N ALA A 126 11.53 4.19 -7.41
CA ALA A 126 12.48 3.20 -7.89
C ALA A 126 13.89 3.77 -8.10
N ALA A 127 14.01 5.00 -8.61
CA ALA A 127 15.30 5.68 -8.78
C ALA A 127 16.02 5.91 -7.44
N ASN A 128 15.28 6.08 -6.36
CA ASN A 128 15.80 6.35 -5.01
C ASN A 128 15.71 5.13 -4.07
N GLN A 129 15.34 3.96 -4.58
CA GLN A 129 15.04 2.77 -3.75
C GLN A 129 16.20 2.35 -2.83
N SER A 130 17.45 2.54 -3.25
CA SER A 130 18.62 2.22 -2.41
C SER A 130 18.78 3.14 -1.19
N GLU A 131 18.18 4.33 -1.24
CA GLU A 131 18.21 5.33 -0.19
C GLU A 131 16.94 5.35 0.66
N LEU A 132 15.86 4.76 0.14
CA LEU A 132 14.58 4.61 0.83
C LEU A 132 14.63 3.43 1.82
N THR A 133 15.46 3.57 2.82
CA THR A 133 15.46 2.67 3.98
C THR A 133 14.37 3.08 4.95
N LEU A 134 13.70 2.09 5.55
CA LEU A 134 12.78 2.34 6.66
C LEU A 134 13.50 2.05 7.96
N ASP A 135 13.51 3.03 8.85
CA ASP A 135 13.90 2.81 10.24
C ASP A 135 12.81 1.97 10.93
N ARG A 136 13.20 1.22 11.95
CA ARG A 136 12.29 0.34 12.69
C ARG A 136 11.05 1.07 13.26
N ASP A 137 11.22 2.33 13.62
CA ASP A 137 10.17 3.17 14.20
C ASP A 137 9.45 4.04 13.15
N GLN A 138 9.75 3.83 11.87
CA GLN A 138 9.11 4.56 10.77
C GLN A 138 7.91 3.81 10.25
N ILE A 139 6.86 4.55 9.95
CA ILE A 139 5.64 4.03 9.33
C ILE A 139 5.54 4.58 7.92
N LEU A 140 5.31 3.71 6.96
CA LEU A 140 5.05 4.05 5.58
C LEU A 140 3.65 3.56 5.20
N TRP A 141 2.77 4.48 4.89
CA TRP A 141 1.39 4.20 4.55
C TRP A 141 1.07 4.60 3.12
N PHE A 142 0.80 3.61 2.28
CA PHE A 142 0.34 3.81 0.91
C PHE A 142 -1.18 3.72 0.85
N VAL A 143 -1.81 4.77 0.33
CA VAL A 143 -3.26 4.93 0.31
C VAL A 143 -3.80 4.94 -1.12
N GLY A 144 -4.84 4.18 -1.35
CA GLY A 144 -5.52 4.11 -2.64
C GLY A 144 -4.63 3.58 -3.74
N ALA A 145 -4.61 4.26 -4.88
CA ALA A 145 -3.83 3.83 -6.03
C ALA A 145 -2.32 3.79 -5.78
N ALA A 146 -1.80 4.57 -4.82
CA ALA A 146 -0.39 4.50 -4.43
C ALA A 146 -0.01 3.12 -3.88
N GLY A 147 -0.92 2.41 -3.23
CA GLY A 147 -0.68 1.05 -2.74
C GLY A 147 -0.53 0.01 -3.84
N VAL A 148 -1.16 0.24 -4.99
CA VAL A 148 -1.17 -0.72 -6.11
C VAL A 148 0.22 -0.94 -6.69
N ILE A 149 1.10 0.06 -6.66
CA ILE A 149 2.44 -0.02 -7.23
C ILE A 149 3.42 -0.87 -6.43
N LEU A 150 3.13 -1.21 -5.19
CA LEU A 150 4.06 -1.91 -4.30
C LEU A 150 4.24 -3.40 -4.65
N GLY A 151 3.28 -3.96 -5.39
CA GLY A 151 3.36 -5.33 -5.89
C GLY A 151 4.50 -5.53 -6.90
N GLU A 152 4.75 -6.77 -7.26
CA GLU A 152 5.55 -7.10 -8.44
C GLU A 152 4.83 -6.69 -9.71
N TRP A 153 3.49 -6.72 -9.68
CA TRP A 153 2.61 -6.20 -10.72
C TRP A 153 1.58 -5.25 -10.13
N ALA A 154 1.22 -4.24 -10.93
CA ALA A 154 0.14 -3.31 -10.67
C ALA A 154 -0.97 -3.51 -11.73
N TYR A 155 -2.22 -3.41 -11.33
CA TYR A 155 -3.35 -3.45 -12.28
C TYR A 155 -3.89 -2.05 -12.53
N ASN A 156 -3.85 -1.63 -13.79
CA ASN A 156 -4.50 -0.41 -14.25
C ASN A 156 -5.91 -0.73 -14.78
N ALA A 157 -6.92 -0.36 -14.02
CA ALA A 157 -8.32 -0.63 -14.36
C ALA A 157 -8.80 0.13 -15.60
N LEU A 158 -8.28 1.36 -15.82
CA LEU A 158 -8.68 2.19 -16.98
C LEU A 158 -8.22 1.58 -18.30
N MET A 159 -7.01 1.03 -18.32
CA MET A 159 -6.42 0.40 -19.51
C MET A 159 -6.69 -1.10 -19.57
N ASN A 160 -7.25 -1.69 -18.53
CA ASN A 160 -7.41 -3.14 -18.38
C ASN A 160 -6.09 -3.91 -18.64
N GLN A 161 -5.00 -3.43 -18.06
CA GLN A 161 -3.65 -3.96 -18.25
C GLN A 161 -2.92 -4.11 -16.92
N THR A 162 -1.97 -5.02 -16.90
CA THR A 162 -1.01 -5.13 -15.81
C THR A 162 0.30 -4.47 -16.20
N LEU A 163 0.95 -3.85 -15.23
CA LEU A 163 2.20 -3.12 -15.33
C LEU A 163 3.21 -3.74 -14.38
N GLN A 164 4.48 -3.47 -14.64
CA GLN A 164 5.54 -3.75 -13.66
C GLN A 164 5.36 -2.83 -12.47
N GLY A 165 5.23 -3.39 -11.28
CA GLY A 165 5.24 -2.66 -10.02
C GLY A 165 6.66 -2.52 -9.47
N MET A 166 6.76 -2.09 -8.22
CA MET A 166 8.05 -1.86 -7.55
C MET A 166 8.68 -3.14 -6.98
N GLY A 167 7.91 -4.23 -6.88
CA GLY A 167 8.39 -5.50 -6.34
C GLY A 167 8.69 -5.48 -4.84
N TRP A 168 8.19 -4.50 -4.09
CA TRP A 168 8.35 -4.48 -2.63
C TRP A 168 7.62 -5.63 -1.96
N LEU A 169 6.54 -6.09 -2.59
CA LEU A 169 5.84 -7.32 -2.24
C LEU A 169 6.00 -8.32 -3.40
N PRO A 170 7.00 -9.20 -3.33
CA PRO A 170 7.26 -10.18 -4.38
C PRO A 170 6.08 -11.13 -4.58
N GLY A 171 5.75 -11.39 -5.84
CA GLY A 171 4.62 -12.22 -6.22
C GLY A 171 3.26 -11.54 -6.10
N ALA A 172 3.18 -10.33 -5.54
CA ALA A 172 1.92 -9.61 -5.39
C ALA A 172 1.48 -8.94 -6.68
N LEU A 173 0.20 -9.04 -6.97
CA LEU A 173 -0.54 -8.13 -7.82
C LEU A 173 -1.57 -7.42 -6.95
N ILE A 174 -1.41 -6.11 -6.75
CA ILE A 174 -2.28 -5.32 -5.89
C ILE A 174 -3.27 -4.55 -6.77
N LEU A 175 -4.51 -4.45 -6.30
CA LEU A 175 -5.58 -3.76 -7.00
C LEU A 175 -6.60 -3.17 -6.02
N ASN A 176 -7.28 -2.11 -6.48
CA ASN A 176 -8.41 -1.45 -5.81
C ASN A 176 -9.64 -1.56 -6.72
N HIS A 177 -10.17 -2.77 -6.89
CA HIS A 177 -11.25 -3.00 -7.84
C HIS A 177 -12.52 -3.47 -7.12
N PRO A 178 -13.68 -2.78 -7.32
CA PRO A 178 -14.92 -3.11 -6.61
C PRO A 178 -15.50 -4.47 -7.02
N GLY A 179 -15.14 -4.99 -8.20
CA GLY A 179 -15.50 -6.33 -8.66
C GLY A 179 -14.55 -7.40 -8.14
N GLY A 180 -14.92 -8.65 -8.33
CA GLY A 180 -14.08 -9.78 -7.92
C GLY A 180 -12.77 -9.86 -8.71
N VAL A 181 -11.68 -10.14 -8.03
CA VAL A 181 -10.35 -10.34 -8.64
C VAL A 181 -10.35 -11.41 -9.73
N VAL A 182 -11.19 -12.44 -9.56
CA VAL A 182 -11.27 -13.62 -10.42
C VAL A 182 -11.85 -13.32 -11.80
N GLU A 183 -12.52 -12.20 -11.99
CA GLU A 183 -13.17 -11.84 -13.26
C GLU A 183 -12.26 -11.02 -14.19
N ILE A 184 -11.11 -10.57 -13.71
CA ILE A 184 -10.20 -9.71 -14.44
C ILE A 184 -9.20 -10.56 -15.22
N ALA A 185 -9.33 -10.62 -16.55
CA ALA A 185 -8.52 -11.49 -17.40
C ALA A 185 -7.00 -11.27 -17.26
N PRO A 186 -6.43 -10.05 -17.26
CA PRO A 186 -5.00 -9.84 -17.05
C PRO A 186 -4.50 -10.34 -15.68
N VAL A 187 -5.32 -10.20 -14.63
CA VAL A 187 -5.00 -10.70 -13.29
C VAL A 187 -4.97 -12.22 -13.29
N GLN A 188 -5.95 -12.88 -13.92
CA GLN A 188 -5.98 -14.33 -14.04
C GLN A 188 -4.78 -14.87 -14.80
N GLU A 189 -4.31 -14.16 -15.81
CA GLU A 189 -3.13 -14.56 -16.59
C GLU A 189 -1.88 -14.62 -15.71
N ILE A 190 -1.63 -13.60 -14.89
CA ILE A 190 -0.53 -13.59 -13.93
C ILE A 190 -0.68 -14.73 -12.92
N LEU A 191 -1.83 -14.89 -12.30
CA LEU A 191 -2.08 -15.93 -11.29
C LEU A 191 -1.89 -17.35 -11.83
N ARG A 192 -2.12 -17.57 -13.15
CA ARG A 192 -1.92 -18.89 -13.81
C ARG A 192 -0.48 -19.14 -14.22
N ASN A 193 0.21 -18.10 -14.69
CA ASN A 193 1.49 -18.23 -15.36
C ASN A 193 2.69 -17.99 -14.44
N GLN A 194 2.52 -17.16 -13.41
CA GLN A 194 3.57 -16.85 -12.46
C GLN A 194 3.48 -17.75 -11.23
N SER A 195 4.61 -18.39 -10.89
CA SER A 195 4.69 -19.25 -9.71
C SER A 195 4.69 -18.40 -8.43
N ARG A 196 3.91 -18.85 -7.43
CA ARG A 196 3.77 -18.17 -6.14
C ARG A 196 3.28 -16.72 -6.23
N SER A 197 2.55 -16.40 -7.31
CA SER A 197 1.83 -15.12 -7.40
C SER A 197 0.57 -15.12 -6.56
N TYR A 198 0.16 -13.94 -6.15
CA TYR A 198 -1.12 -13.73 -5.48
C TYR A 198 -1.69 -12.35 -5.86
N ALA A 199 -3.01 -12.25 -5.84
CA ALA A 199 -3.69 -10.98 -6.01
C ALA A 199 -4.25 -10.52 -4.66
N LEU A 200 -3.97 -9.26 -4.31
CA LEU A 200 -4.47 -8.57 -3.12
C LEU A 200 -5.40 -7.47 -3.57
N ASN A 201 -6.68 -7.58 -3.23
CA ASN A 201 -7.67 -6.55 -3.54
C ASN A 201 -8.06 -5.77 -2.29
N LEU A 202 -7.82 -4.47 -2.30
CA LEU A 202 -8.09 -3.52 -1.22
C LEU A 202 -9.20 -2.58 -1.65
N ILE A 203 -10.42 -2.83 -1.20
CA ILE A 203 -11.60 -2.00 -1.51
C ILE A 203 -12.09 -1.27 -0.25
N GLY A 204 -12.60 -0.05 -0.42
CA GLY A 204 -13.02 0.76 0.72
C GLY A 204 -11.91 0.94 1.74
N GLY A 205 -12.22 0.85 3.02
CA GLY A 205 -11.26 0.97 4.12
C GLY A 205 -10.38 -0.26 4.38
N ALA A 206 -10.40 -1.29 3.48
CA ALA A 206 -9.57 -2.49 3.62
C ALA A 206 -8.08 -2.12 3.71
N THR A 207 -7.42 -2.59 4.75
CA THR A 207 -6.03 -2.24 5.04
C THR A 207 -5.24 -3.49 5.44
N ILE A 208 -4.02 -3.60 4.95
CA ILE A 208 -3.04 -4.58 5.40
C ILE A 208 -1.84 -3.86 6.02
N ALA A 209 -1.42 -4.31 7.19
CA ALA A 209 -0.27 -3.78 7.90
C ALA A 209 0.79 -4.86 8.07
N LEU A 210 2.00 -4.57 7.64
CA LEU A 210 3.16 -5.43 7.73
C LEU A 210 4.11 -4.85 8.79
N ALA A 211 4.16 -5.50 9.94
CA ALA A 211 4.96 -5.06 11.07
C ALA A 211 6.47 -5.29 10.85
N PRO A 212 7.34 -4.60 11.61
CA PRO A 212 8.80 -4.77 11.53
C PRO A 212 9.30 -6.18 11.77
N ASP A 213 8.59 -6.96 12.57
CA ASP A 213 8.91 -8.36 12.92
C ASP A 213 8.38 -9.38 11.90
N GLY A 214 7.67 -8.91 10.86
CA GLY A 214 7.07 -9.73 9.81
C GLY A 214 5.66 -10.23 10.15
N GLU A 215 5.07 -9.80 11.25
CA GLU A 215 3.65 -10.02 11.50
C GLU A 215 2.80 -9.26 10.47
N VAL A 216 1.66 -9.84 10.16
CA VAL A 216 0.71 -9.30 9.17
C VAL A 216 -0.65 -9.13 9.83
N ASP A 217 -1.10 -7.90 9.91
CA ASP A 217 -2.40 -7.54 10.44
C ASP A 217 -3.35 -7.07 9.33
N LEU A 218 -4.62 -7.34 9.50
CA LEU A 218 -5.68 -6.86 8.63
C LEU A 218 -6.58 -5.89 9.41
N TRP A 219 -6.65 -4.67 8.92
CA TRP A 219 -7.40 -3.59 9.55
C TRP A 219 -8.51 -3.10 8.62
N GLY A 220 -9.46 -2.40 9.19
CA GLY A 220 -10.52 -1.73 8.45
C GLY A 220 -11.61 -2.67 7.91
N SER A 221 -12.55 -2.10 7.20
CA SER A 221 -13.69 -2.79 6.61
C SER A 221 -13.96 -2.27 5.19
N PRO A 222 -14.24 -3.17 4.24
CA PRO A 222 -14.28 -4.62 4.34
C PRO A 222 -12.87 -5.25 4.48
N THR A 223 -12.80 -6.50 4.91
CA THR A 223 -11.53 -7.24 4.97
C THR A 223 -10.91 -7.39 3.58
N PRO A 224 -9.58 -7.22 3.42
CA PRO A 224 -8.88 -7.47 2.17
C PRO A 224 -9.17 -8.85 1.59
N SER A 225 -9.31 -8.96 0.28
CA SER A 225 -9.46 -10.24 -0.39
C SER A 225 -8.15 -10.67 -1.05
N ILE A 226 -7.76 -11.94 -0.82
CA ILE A 226 -6.53 -12.51 -1.34
C ILE A 226 -6.89 -13.72 -2.22
N VAL A 227 -6.33 -13.74 -3.42
CA VAL A 227 -6.47 -14.88 -4.35
C VAL A 227 -5.08 -15.42 -4.65
N LEU A 228 -4.84 -16.66 -4.30
CA LEU A 228 -3.56 -17.34 -4.54
C LEU A 228 -3.49 -17.88 -5.97
N GLY A 229 -2.37 -17.65 -6.63
CA GLY A 229 -2.06 -18.17 -7.95
C GLY A 229 -1.50 -19.59 -7.90
N LYS A 230 -0.79 -19.97 -8.99
CA LYS A 230 -0.16 -21.28 -9.11
C LYS A 230 1.02 -21.41 -8.12
N GLY A 231 1.18 -22.60 -7.54
CA GLY A 231 2.33 -22.93 -6.68
C GLY A 231 2.14 -22.72 -5.19
N TRP A 232 0.93 -22.33 -4.77
CA TRP A 232 0.54 -22.25 -3.35
C TRP A 232 -0.24 -23.48 -2.86
N GLY A 233 -0.47 -24.46 -3.73
CA GLY A 233 -1.35 -25.61 -3.46
C GLY A 233 -0.76 -26.73 -2.58
N GLU A 234 0.41 -26.53 -1.96
CA GLU A 234 1.09 -27.47 -1.06
C GLU A 234 1.34 -26.86 0.34
N LEU A 235 0.52 -25.88 0.72
CA LEU A 235 0.58 -25.26 2.05
C LEU A 235 -0.37 -25.94 3.03
#